data_0cc8d28c7f017cd23fca4bec39b228c8
#
_entry.id   0cc8d28c7f017cd23fca4bec39b228c8
#
_cell.length_a   1.000
_cell.length_b   1.000
_cell.length_c   1.000
_cell.angle_alpha   90.00
_cell.angle_beta   90.00
_cell.angle_gamma   90.00
#
_symmetry.space_group_name_H-M   'P 1'
#
loop_
_entity.id
_entity.type
_entity.pdbx_description
1 polymer ?
#
loop_
_entity_poly.entity_id
_entity_poly.type
_entity_poly.pdbx_seq_one_letter_code
_entity_poly.pdbx_strand_id
1 'polypeptide(L)'
;MEFLNKKKGMIILLLLFTVSVTAQVDPSQIFAGSYRYESSGDYEKAISELNSLNGYDYHKSLRLGWLYYLSKEYETSKHFYRQAVAQEPRAVEALLGLCYPLEAQKNSEELEKVYKQILTFDRMNSKINYALGNIYYYRKDFPQAEIYFDKVQQMYPFDYYSTLMCGWTKYFLDKKNEAKRYFNIVLIIAPGDQSAKDGLNLLK
;
A
#
# COMPACT_ATOMS: atom_id res chain seq x y z
N MET A 1 11.50 22.24 93.17
CA MET A 1 12.30 22.28 91.90
C MET A 1 11.56 21.41 90.89
N GLU A 2 10.75 22.06 90.05
CA GLU A 2 9.88 21.38 89.09
C GLU A 2 10.64 21.15 87.79
N PHE A 3 10.66 19.92 87.30
CA PHE A 3 11.16 19.59 85.99
C PHE A 3 9.97 19.47 85.03
N LEU A 4 9.76 20.51 84.22
CA LEU A 4 8.80 20.49 83.07
C LEU A 4 9.29 19.55 82.01
N ASN A 5 8.59 18.48 81.80
CA ASN A 5 8.81 17.53 80.71
C ASN A 5 8.03 17.98 79.48
N LYS A 6 8.73 18.64 78.55
CA LYS A 6 8.14 19.02 77.22
C LYS A 6 8.16 17.80 76.30
N LYS A 7 7.06 17.10 76.15
CA LYS A 7 6.84 16.13 75.05
C LYS A 7 6.63 16.91 73.74
N LYS A 8 7.65 16.92 72.87
CA LYS A 8 7.47 17.36 71.49
C LYS A 8 6.72 16.27 70.73
N GLY A 9 5.45 16.51 70.42
CA GLY A 9 4.69 15.68 69.52
C GLY A 9 5.16 15.90 68.06
N MET A 10 5.78 14.88 67.47
CA MET A 10 6.19 14.87 66.09
C MET A 10 4.95 14.44 65.26
N ILE A 11 4.33 15.41 64.59
CA ILE A 11 3.24 15.14 63.64
C ILE A 11 3.90 14.62 62.38
N ILE A 12 3.80 13.32 62.12
CA ILE A 12 4.21 12.73 60.84
C ILE A 12 3.08 12.97 59.84
N LEU A 13 3.27 13.95 58.95
CA LEU A 13 2.36 14.18 57.86
C LEU A 13 2.58 13.12 56.78
N LEU A 14 1.74 12.07 56.77
CA LEU A 14 1.71 11.05 55.73
C LEU A 14 1.13 11.66 54.46
N LEU A 15 1.99 12.08 53.57
CA LEU A 15 1.60 12.44 52.19
C LEU A 15 1.24 11.14 51.45
N LEU A 16 -0.02 10.84 51.39
CA LEU A 16 -0.55 9.78 50.51
C LEU A 16 -0.41 10.26 49.06
N PHE A 17 0.68 9.87 48.39
CA PHE A 17 0.78 9.94 46.95
C PHE A 17 -0.17 8.91 46.36
N THR A 18 -1.36 9.33 45.96
CA THR A 18 -2.24 8.53 45.11
C THR A 18 -1.64 8.49 43.72
N VAL A 19 -0.85 7.47 43.41
CA VAL A 19 -0.47 7.17 42.03
C VAL A 19 -1.72 6.71 41.31
N SER A 20 -2.33 7.59 40.56
CA SER A 20 -3.40 7.20 39.63
C SER A 20 -2.75 6.33 38.56
N VAL A 21 -2.83 5.02 38.72
CA VAL A 21 -2.55 4.06 37.66
C VAL A 21 -3.66 4.24 36.63
N THR A 22 -3.46 5.10 35.65
CA THR A 22 -4.29 5.07 34.46
C THR A 22 -4.08 3.71 33.83
N ALA A 23 -5.09 2.87 33.83
CA ALA A 23 -5.05 1.61 33.11
C ALA A 23 -4.69 1.91 31.65
N GLN A 24 -3.49 1.54 31.25
CA GLN A 24 -3.04 1.72 29.88
C GLN A 24 -3.89 0.78 29.02
N VAL A 25 -4.74 1.34 28.17
CA VAL A 25 -5.57 0.54 27.26
C VAL A 25 -4.64 -0.29 26.39
N ASP A 26 -4.87 -1.59 26.35
CA ASP A 26 -4.08 -2.51 25.53
C ASP A 26 -4.22 -2.13 24.03
N PRO A 27 -3.13 -1.77 23.36
CA PRO A 27 -3.18 -1.41 21.95
C PRO A 27 -3.85 -2.46 21.07
N SER A 28 -3.71 -3.75 21.41
CA SER A 28 -4.32 -4.84 20.67
C SER A 28 -5.85 -4.76 20.67
N GLN A 29 -6.46 -4.31 21.78
CA GLN A 29 -7.90 -4.13 21.90
C GLN A 29 -8.40 -2.96 21.03
N ILE A 30 -7.64 -1.88 20.95
CA ILE A 30 -7.94 -0.73 20.09
C ILE A 30 -7.92 -1.15 18.62
N PHE A 31 -6.88 -1.85 18.18
CA PHE A 31 -6.83 -2.38 16.82
C PHE A 31 -7.95 -3.37 16.54
N ALA A 32 -8.25 -4.29 17.47
CA ALA A 32 -9.37 -5.23 17.34
C ALA A 32 -10.71 -4.49 17.25
N GLY A 33 -10.92 -3.44 18.03
CA GLY A 33 -12.09 -2.55 17.95
C GLY A 33 -12.21 -1.91 16.56
N SER A 34 -11.13 -1.36 16.07
CA SER A 34 -11.06 -0.76 14.72
C SER A 34 -11.40 -1.77 13.63
N TYR A 35 -10.88 -3.00 13.66
CA TYR A 35 -11.21 -4.04 12.67
C TYR A 35 -12.68 -4.47 12.75
N ARG A 36 -13.24 -4.56 13.95
CA ARG A 36 -14.66 -4.90 14.16
C ARG A 36 -15.57 -3.83 13.55
N TYR A 37 -15.29 -2.53 13.78
CA TYR A 37 -16.08 -1.45 13.20
C TYR A 37 -15.92 -1.36 11.68
N GLU A 38 -14.74 -1.60 11.14
CA GLU A 38 -14.54 -1.70 9.69
C GLU A 38 -15.41 -2.81 9.08
N SER A 39 -15.42 -4.00 9.69
CA SER A 39 -16.20 -5.13 9.19
C SER A 39 -17.72 -4.87 9.16
N SER A 40 -18.20 -3.93 9.99
CA SER A 40 -19.59 -3.45 9.97
C SER A 40 -19.81 -2.22 9.08
N GLY A 41 -18.76 -1.70 8.42
CA GLY A 41 -18.81 -0.50 7.59
C GLY A 41 -18.83 0.82 8.37
N ASP A 42 -18.64 0.78 9.70
CA ASP A 42 -18.63 1.97 10.56
C ASP A 42 -17.20 2.53 10.64
N TYR A 43 -16.77 3.17 9.54
CA TYR A 43 -15.40 3.70 9.43
C TYR A 43 -15.12 4.84 10.41
N GLU A 44 -16.12 5.64 10.76
CA GLU A 44 -15.96 6.74 11.73
C GLU A 44 -15.58 6.21 13.11
N LYS A 45 -16.28 5.18 13.59
CA LYS A 45 -15.93 4.53 14.88
C LYS A 45 -14.59 3.82 14.80
N ALA A 46 -14.28 3.15 13.68
CA ALA A 46 -12.99 2.51 13.48
C ALA A 46 -11.82 3.51 13.58
N ILE A 47 -11.98 4.71 13.02
CA ILE A 47 -11.01 5.82 13.09
C ILE A 47 -10.94 6.38 14.50
N SER A 48 -12.10 6.58 15.17
CA SER A 48 -12.17 7.10 16.53
C SER A 48 -11.43 6.21 17.53
N GLU A 49 -11.57 4.88 17.41
CA GLU A 49 -10.81 3.93 18.23
C GLU A 49 -9.31 4.18 18.11
N LEU A 50 -8.79 4.25 16.89
CA LEU A 50 -7.37 4.47 16.66
C LEU A 50 -6.87 5.83 17.15
N ASN A 51 -7.69 6.87 17.12
CA ASN A 51 -7.31 8.19 17.60
C ASN A 51 -7.07 8.22 19.12
N SER A 52 -7.66 7.29 19.87
CA SER A 52 -7.39 7.12 21.30
C SER A 52 -6.01 6.51 21.60
N LEU A 53 -5.36 5.90 20.62
CA LEU A 53 -4.08 5.21 20.78
C LEU A 53 -2.91 6.20 20.80
N ASN A 54 -2.07 6.10 21.82
CA ASN A 54 -0.78 6.79 21.91
C ASN A 54 0.35 5.83 21.51
N GLY A 55 1.29 6.32 20.70
CA GLY A 55 2.36 5.48 20.13
C GLY A 55 1.89 4.65 18.95
N TYR A 56 2.70 3.67 18.55
CA TYR A 56 2.45 2.79 17.38
C TYR A 56 2.26 3.57 16.06
N ASP A 57 2.97 4.66 15.90
CA ASP A 57 2.71 5.68 14.87
C ASP A 57 2.67 5.12 13.45
N TYR A 58 3.60 4.22 13.10
CA TYR A 58 3.59 3.54 11.81
C TYR A 58 2.31 2.73 11.57
N HIS A 59 1.99 1.82 12.50
CA HIS A 59 0.82 0.93 12.36
C HIS A 59 -0.49 1.72 12.38
N LYS A 60 -0.56 2.73 13.24
CA LYS A 60 -1.70 3.65 13.33
C LYS A 60 -1.88 4.42 12.02
N SER A 61 -0.82 5.01 11.49
CA SER A 61 -0.86 5.77 10.24
C SER A 61 -1.24 4.88 9.06
N LEU A 62 -0.67 3.67 8.98
CA LEU A 62 -1.01 2.69 7.95
C LEU A 62 -2.51 2.33 7.99
N ARG A 63 -3.02 2.07 9.20
CA ARG A 63 -4.41 1.69 9.41
C ARG A 63 -5.38 2.85 9.15
N LEU A 64 -5.06 4.06 9.59
CA LEU A 64 -5.85 5.27 9.29
C LEU A 64 -5.87 5.56 7.80
N GLY A 65 -4.72 5.40 7.10
CA GLY A 65 -4.66 5.53 5.66
C GLY A 65 -5.66 4.63 4.94
N TRP A 66 -5.76 3.38 5.38
CA TRP A 66 -6.73 2.43 4.84
C TRP A 66 -8.19 2.82 5.13
N LEU A 67 -8.52 3.17 6.36
CA LEU A 67 -9.88 3.54 6.76
C LEU A 67 -10.38 4.78 6.04
N TYR A 68 -9.52 5.80 5.89
CA TYR A 68 -9.85 6.99 5.11
C TYR A 68 -9.99 6.69 3.60
N TYR A 69 -9.25 5.71 3.07
CA TYR A 69 -9.47 5.23 1.72
C TYR A 69 -10.85 4.58 1.56
N LEU A 70 -11.26 3.72 2.50
CA LEU A 70 -12.58 3.07 2.48
C LEU A 70 -13.72 4.10 2.62
N SER A 71 -13.55 5.15 3.43
CA SER A 71 -14.51 6.26 3.53
C SER A 71 -14.46 7.23 2.35
N LYS A 72 -13.61 6.98 1.34
CA LYS A 72 -13.41 7.80 0.14
C LYS A 72 -12.81 9.19 0.41
N GLU A 73 -12.22 9.37 1.57
CA GLU A 73 -11.47 10.57 1.95
C GLU A 73 -10.03 10.48 1.46
N TYR A 74 -9.84 10.51 0.15
CA TYR A 74 -8.56 10.16 -0.49
C TYR A 74 -7.40 11.09 -0.11
N GLU A 75 -7.66 12.39 0.09
CA GLU A 75 -6.60 13.32 0.51
C GLU A 75 -6.09 12.98 1.92
N THR A 76 -7.01 12.73 2.86
CA THR A 76 -6.70 12.32 4.23
C THR A 76 -5.99 10.96 4.23
N SER A 77 -6.44 10.03 3.41
CA SER A 77 -5.81 8.73 3.21
C SER A 77 -4.34 8.86 2.76
N LYS A 78 -4.07 9.68 1.72
CA LYS A 78 -2.71 9.96 1.26
C LYS A 78 -1.84 10.57 2.35
N HIS A 79 -2.40 11.49 3.14
CA HIS A 79 -1.68 12.10 4.26
C HIS A 79 -1.17 11.02 5.24
N PHE A 80 -2.05 10.12 5.69
CA PHE A 80 -1.67 9.08 6.64
C PHE A 80 -0.71 8.05 6.05
N TYR A 81 -0.90 7.63 4.80
CA TYR A 81 0.06 6.74 4.15
C TYR A 81 1.43 7.40 3.98
N ARG A 82 1.52 8.70 3.66
CA ARG A 82 2.79 9.43 3.62
C ARG A 82 3.44 9.54 5.00
N GLN A 83 2.65 9.69 6.08
CA GLN A 83 3.18 9.60 7.44
C GLN A 83 3.79 8.22 7.72
N ALA A 84 3.10 7.15 7.35
CA ALA A 84 3.64 5.79 7.49
C ALA A 84 4.94 5.61 6.70
N VAL A 85 5.01 6.09 5.45
CA VAL A 85 6.24 6.08 4.64
C VAL A 85 7.37 6.89 5.29
N ALA A 86 7.06 8.02 5.94
CA ALA A 86 8.07 8.84 6.62
C ALA A 86 8.63 8.13 7.87
N GLN A 87 7.80 7.37 8.57
CA GLN A 87 8.18 6.60 9.76
C GLN A 87 9.01 5.36 9.39
N GLU A 88 8.62 4.65 8.34
CA GLU A 88 9.31 3.45 7.86
C GLU A 88 9.55 3.54 6.33
N PRO A 89 10.58 4.30 5.89
CA PRO A 89 10.78 4.61 4.47
C PRO A 89 11.05 3.41 3.56
N ARG A 90 11.44 2.27 4.14
CA ARG A 90 11.71 1.03 3.41
C ARG A 90 10.54 0.05 3.43
N ALA A 91 9.48 0.36 4.16
CA ALA A 91 8.29 -0.49 4.23
C ALA A 91 7.46 -0.36 2.94
N VAL A 92 7.59 -1.37 2.07
CA VAL A 92 6.86 -1.43 0.79
C VAL A 92 5.34 -1.40 1.01
N GLU A 93 4.87 -1.91 2.14
CA GLU A 93 3.45 -1.93 2.50
C GLU A 93 2.81 -0.53 2.53
N ALA A 94 3.49 0.45 3.14
CA ALA A 94 2.99 1.83 3.20
C ALA A 94 2.95 2.50 1.81
N LEU A 95 3.95 2.22 0.96
CA LEU A 95 3.96 2.68 -0.43
C LEU A 95 2.85 2.03 -1.25
N LEU A 96 2.60 0.73 -1.08
CA LEU A 96 1.48 0.03 -1.72
C LEU A 96 0.14 0.59 -1.23
N GLY A 97 0.04 0.91 0.06
CA GLY A 97 -1.13 1.58 0.63
C GLY A 97 -1.40 2.93 -0.01
N LEU A 98 -0.36 3.74 -0.23
CA LEU A 98 -0.46 5.05 -0.88
C LEU A 98 -0.97 4.95 -2.33
N CYS A 99 -0.75 3.82 -3.00
CA CYS A 99 -1.25 3.64 -4.36
C CYS A 99 -2.79 3.65 -4.43
N TYR A 100 -3.50 3.11 -3.43
CA TYR A 100 -4.96 3.04 -3.46
C TYR A 100 -5.66 4.38 -3.65
N PRO A 101 -5.42 5.41 -2.81
CA PRO A 101 -6.04 6.72 -3.00
C PRO A 101 -5.56 7.42 -4.28
N LEU A 102 -4.31 7.20 -4.71
CA LEU A 102 -3.78 7.76 -5.96
C LEU A 102 -4.48 7.16 -7.20
N GLU A 103 -4.71 5.84 -7.20
CA GLU A 103 -5.46 5.15 -8.25
C GLU A 103 -6.91 5.65 -8.30
N ALA A 104 -7.58 5.76 -7.14
CA ALA A 104 -8.95 6.24 -7.05
C ALA A 104 -9.11 7.68 -7.59
N GLN A 105 -8.10 8.52 -7.39
CA GLN A 105 -8.06 9.90 -7.90
C GLN A 105 -7.53 10.02 -9.33
N LYS A 106 -7.10 8.91 -9.95
CA LYS A 106 -6.47 8.89 -11.27
C LYS A 106 -5.22 9.78 -11.36
N ASN A 107 -4.51 9.96 -10.24
CA ASN A 107 -3.26 10.73 -10.18
C ASN A 107 -2.09 9.89 -10.72
N SER A 108 -2.06 9.70 -12.02
CA SER A 108 -1.09 8.83 -12.68
C SER A 108 0.36 9.31 -12.56
N GLU A 109 0.59 10.61 -12.40
CA GLU A 109 1.95 11.17 -12.30
C GLU A 109 2.59 10.80 -10.94
N GLU A 110 1.87 11.02 -9.85
CA GLU A 110 2.37 10.67 -8.52
C GLU A 110 2.43 9.15 -8.33
N LEU A 111 1.44 8.43 -8.86
CA LEU A 111 1.39 6.98 -8.82
C LEU A 111 2.63 6.35 -9.50
N GLU A 112 3.05 6.87 -10.65
CA GLU A 112 4.27 6.42 -11.33
C GLU A 112 5.52 6.61 -10.45
N LYS A 113 5.63 7.76 -9.74
CA LYS A 113 6.74 8.01 -8.81
C LYS A 113 6.76 7.00 -7.67
N VAL A 114 5.59 6.72 -7.08
CA VAL A 114 5.44 5.74 -6.00
C VAL A 114 5.79 4.33 -6.51
N TYR A 115 5.31 3.93 -7.67
CA TYR A 115 5.64 2.64 -8.27
C TYR A 115 7.14 2.46 -8.49
N LYS A 116 7.82 3.49 -9.02
CA LYS A 116 9.28 3.46 -9.19
C LYS A 116 9.99 3.34 -7.84
N GLN A 117 9.51 4.02 -6.81
CA GLN A 117 10.06 3.90 -5.46
C GLN A 117 9.88 2.47 -4.92
N ILE A 118 8.72 1.84 -5.08
CA ILE A 118 8.51 0.44 -4.69
C ILE A 118 9.54 -0.47 -5.36
N LEU A 119 9.80 -0.28 -6.66
CA LEU A 119 10.75 -1.10 -7.40
C LEU A 119 12.22 -0.88 -6.98
N THR A 120 12.55 0.16 -6.21
CA THR A 120 13.90 0.28 -5.61
C THR A 120 14.12 -0.74 -4.51
N PHE A 121 13.06 -1.20 -3.84
CA PHE A 121 13.09 -2.17 -2.74
C PHE A 121 12.68 -3.58 -3.20
N ASP A 122 11.68 -3.66 -4.08
CA ASP A 122 11.15 -4.91 -4.62
C ASP A 122 11.12 -4.86 -6.15
N ARG A 123 12.29 -5.08 -6.76
CA ARG A 123 12.48 -4.98 -8.23
C ARG A 123 11.62 -5.94 -9.04
N MET A 124 11.27 -7.07 -8.43
CA MET A 124 10.50 -8.14 -9.07
C MET A 124 9.04 -8.14 -8.66
N ASN A 125 8.53 -7.04 -8.12
CA ASN A 125 7.09 -6.89 -7.85
C ASN A 125 6.31 -6.94 -9.17
N SER A 126 5.66 -8.08 -9.42
CA SER A 126 4.96 -8.32 -10.69
C SER A 126 3.81 -7.34 -10.92
N LYS A 127 3.02 -7.05 -9.88
CA LYS A 127 1.91 -6.10 -9.95
C LYS A 127 2.39 -4.71 -10.36
N ILE A 128 3.46 -4.23 -9.73
CA ILE A 128 3.99 -2.89 -10.00
C ILE A 128 4.69 -2.82 -11.36
N ASN A 129 5.46 -3.85 -11.75
CA ASN A 129 6.03 -3.90 -13.09
C ASN A 129 4.92 -3.91 -14.15
N TYR A 130 3.85 -4.71 -13.97
CA TYR A 130 2.73 -4.72 -14.90
C TYR A 130 2.03 -3.35 -14.99
N ALA A 131 1.80 -2.68 -13.84
CA ALA A 131 1.18 -1.36 -13.80
C ALA A 131 2.01 -0.29 -14.51
N LEU A 132 3.33 -0.26 -14.29
CA LEU A 132 4.24 0.64 -15.00
C LEU A 132 4.29 0.33 -16.49
N GLY A 133 4.34 -0.94 -16.88
CA GLY A 133 4.24 -1.36 -18.27
C GLY A 133 3.01 -0.78 -18.95
N ASN A 134 1.84 -0.85 -18.31
CA ASN A 134 0.61 -0.26 -18.82
C ASN A 134 0.70 1.27 -18.93
N ILE A 135 1.21 1.96 -17.92
CA ILE A 135 1.36 3.43 -17.96
C ILE A 135 2.17 3.85 -19.20
N TYR A 136 3.31 3.22 -19.43
CA TYR A 136 4.15 3.53 -20.59
C TYR A 136 3.52 3.10 -21.91
N TYR A 137 2.85 1.95 -21.95
CA TYR A 137 2.14 1.47 -23.12
C TYR A 137 1.06 2.46 -23.59
N TYR A 138 0.22 2.95 -22.69
CA TYR A 138 -0.83 3.92 -23.02
C TYR A 138 -0.28 5.30 -23.37
N ARG A 139 0.92 5.64 -22.90
CA ARG A 139 1.67 6.82 -23.35
C ARG A 139 2.38 6.60 -24.68
N LYS A 140 2.29 5.41 -25.26
CA LYS A 140 2.99 4.98 -26.47
C LYS A 140 4.52 4.97 -26.35
N ASP A 141 5.03 4.94 -25.11
CA ASP A 141 6.46 4.73 -24.84
C ASP A 141 6.72 3.22 -24.77
N PHE A 142 6.64 2.58 -25.95
CA PHE A 142 6.77 1.14 -26.05
C PHE A 142 8.14 0.60 -25.61
N PRO A 143 9.26 1.32 -25.79
CA PRO A 143 10.55 0.87 -25.24
C PRO A 143 10.53 0.75 -23.73
N GLN A 144 9.93 1.69 -23.01
CA GLN A 144 9.80 1.60 -21.56
C GLN A 144 8.79 0.51 -21.15
N ALA A 145 7.66 0.41 -21.86
CA ALA A 145 6.67 -0.64 -21.59
C ALA A 145 7.28 -2.04 -21.70
N GLU A 146 8.10 -2.27 -22.72
CA GLU A 146 8.83 -3.54 -22.93
C GLU A 146 9.64 -3.94 -21.70
N ILE A 147 10.42 -3.02 -21.12
CA ILE A 147 11.28 -3.30 -19.96
C ILE A 147 10.47 -3.85 -18.79
N TYR A 148 9.29 -3.30 -18.56
CA TYR A 148 8.45 -3.69 -17.42
C TYR A 148 7.66 -4.98 -17.68
N PHE A 149 7.08 -5.13 -18.89
CA PHE A 149 6.36 -6.36 -19.23
C PHE A 149 7.28 -7.57 -19.34
N ASP A 150 8.48 -7.40 -19.90
CA ASP A 150 9.46 -8.49 -19.98
C ASP A 150 9.87 -9.01 -18.60
N LYS A 151 9.93 -8.15 -17.56
CA LYS A 151 10.15 -8.60 -16.18
C LYS A 151 9.01 -9.48 -15.66
N VAL A 152 7.76 -9.11 -15.94
CA VAL A 152 6.61 -9.95 -15.55
C VAL A 152 6.66 -11.28 -16.28
N GLN A 153 6.98 -11.28 -17.56
CA GLN A 153 7.13 -12.50 -18.38
C GLN A 153 8.25 -13.44 -17.90
N GLN A 154 9.35 -12.88 -17.40
CA GLN A 154 10.41 -13.69 -16.79
C GLN A 154 9.95 -14.44 -15.54
N MET A 155 9.09 -13.81 -14.73
CA MET A 155 8.54 -14.41 -13.52
C MET A 155 7.38 -15.39 -13.81
N TYR A 156 6.52 -15.01 -14.75
CA TYR A 156 5.26 -15.69 -15.04
C TYR A 156 5.08 -15.90 -16.55
N PRO A 157 5.80 -16.85 -17.17
CA PRO A 157 5.77 -17.05 -18.63
C PRO A 157 4.40 -17.41 -19.22
N PHE A 158 3.45 -17.83 -18.37
CA PHE A 158 2.07 -18.21 -18.74
C PHE A 158 1.01 -17.25 -18.19
N ASP A 159 1.41 -16.05 -17.72
CA ASP A 159 0.43 -15.02 -17.37
C ASP A 159 -0.19 -14.44 -18.64
N TYR A 160 -1.50 -14.54 -18.75
CA TYR A 160 -2.24 -14.11 -19.93
C TYR A 160 -2.04 -12.62 -20.23
N TYR A 161 -2.23 -11.78 -19.22
CA TYR A 161 -2.24 -10.31 -19.42
C TYR A 161 -0.87 -9.79 -19.85
N SER A 162 0.18 -10.18 -19.16
CA SER A 162 1.54 -9.74 -19.51
C SER A 162 1.98 -10.32 -20.85
N THR A 163 1.60 -11.56 -21.18
CA THR A 163 1.91 -12.18 -22.47
C THR A 163 1.25 -11.40 -23.62
N LEU A 164 -0.02 -11.04 -23.48
CA LEU A 164 -0.73 -10.26 -24.48
C LEU A 164 -0.12 -8.87 -24.65
N MET A 165 0.19 -8.20 -23.53
CA MET A 165 0.82 -6.87 -23.58
C MET A 165 2.23 -6.90 -24.14
N CYS A 166 3.01 -7.95 -23.91
CA CYS A 166 4.28 -8.18 -24.60
C CYS A 166 4.07 -8.30 -26.11
N GLY A 167 3.09 -9.08 -26.55
CA GLY A 167 2.76 -9.23 -27.96
C GLY A 167 2.51 -7.89 -28.66
N TRP A 168 1.62 -7.09 -28.08
CA TRP A 168 1.31 -5.76 -28.62
C TRP A 168 2.49 -4.78 -28.51
N THR A 169 3.23 -4.79 -27.42
CA THR A 169 4.41 -3.93 -27.27
C THR A 169 5.47 -4.24 -28.32
N LYS A 170 5.77 -5.54 -28.52
CA LYS A 170 6.71 -5.97 -29.56
C LYS A 170 6.21 -5.63 -30.97
N TYR A 171 4.89 -5.71 -31.22
CA TYR A 171 4.28 -5.29 -32.48
C TYR A 171 4.56 -3.80 -32.76
N PHE A 172 4.31 -2.91 -31.79
CA PHE A 172 4.56 -1.49 -31.96
C PHE A 172 6.04 -1.11 -32.04
N LEU A 173 6.93 -1.98 -31.59
CA LEU A 173 8.39 -1.85 -31.74
C LEU A 173 8.92 -2.44 -33.07
N ASP A 174 8.05 -2.89 -33.96
CA ASP A 174 8.39 -3.61 -35.23
C ASP A 174 9.19 -4.92 -34.99
N LYS A 175 9.13 -5.48 -33.79
CA LYS A 175 9.74 -6.77 -33.43
C LYS A 175 8.79 -7.93 -33.82
N LYS A 176 8.50 -8.05 -35.11
CA LYS A 176 7.42 -8.90 -35.67
C LYS A 176 7.50 -10.36 -35.22
N ASN A 177 8.71 -10.94 -35.23
CA ASN A 177 8.89 -12.34 -34.86
C ASN A 177 8.61 -12.59 -33.36
N GLU A 178 9.01 -11.66 -32.50
CA GLU A 178 8.72 -11.74 -31.08
C GLU A 178 7.21 -11.53 -30.82
N ALA A 179 6.60 -10.55 -31.44
CA ALA A 179 5.16 -10.31 -31.36
C ALA A 179 4.36 -11.56 -31.74
N LYS A 180 4.70 -12.18 -32.89
CA LYS A 180 4.07 -13.42 -33.35
C LYS A 180 4.20 -14.54 -32.32
N ARG A 181 5.39 -14.70 -31.70
CA ARG A 181 5.61 -15.70 -30.67
C ARG A 181 4.68 -15.46 -29.48
N TYR A 182 4.59 -14.24 -28.98
CA TYR A 182 3.74 -13.91 -27.83
C TYR A 182 2.25 -14.10 -28.13
N PHE A 183 1.75 -13.66 -29.29
CA PHE A 183 0.35 -13.90 -29.67
C PHE A 183 0.03 -15.40 -29.78
N ASN A 184 0.96 -16.21 -30.27
CA ASN A 184 0.76 -17.66 -30.29
C ASN A 184 0.71 -18.26 -28.88
N ILE A 185 1.54 -17.77 -27.93
CA ILE A 185 1.46 -18.18 -26.52
C ILE A 185 0.09 -17.80 -25.93
N VAL A 186 -0.40 -16.58 -26.21
CA VAL A 186 -1.76 -16.18 -25.78
C VAL A 186 -2.80 -17.17 -26.28
N LEU A 187 -2.72 -17.63 -27.55
CA LEU A 187 -3.66 -18.61 -28.08
C LEU A 187 -3.50 -20.02 -27.49
N ILE A 188 -2.35 -20.35 -26.90
CA ILE A 188 -2.19 -21.58 -26.08
C ILE A 188 -2.93 -21.42 -24.76
N ILE A 189 -2.81 -20.25 -24.11
CA ILE A 189 -3.46 -19.96 -22.82
C ILE A 189 -4.99 -19.79 -23.00
N ALA A 190 -5.38 -19.07 -24.05
CA ALA A 190 -6.75 -18.72 -24.40
C ALA A 190 -7.02 -18.92 -25.91
N PRO A 191 -7.36 -20.13 -26.36
CA PRO A 191 -7.48 -20.48 -27.79
C PRO A 191 -8.47 -19.63 -28.60
N GLY A 192 -9.41 -18.98 -27.89
CA GLY A 192 -10.42 -18.10 -28.51
C GLY A 192 -10.03 -16.63 -28.60
N ASP A 193 -8.88 -16.22 -28.05
CA ASP A 193 -8.53 -14.80 -27.88
C ASP A 193 -8.53 -14.02 -29.19
N GLN A 194 -9.43 -13.04 -29.29
CA GLN A 194 -9.58 -12.23 -30.51
C GLN A 194 -8.44 -11.25 -30.68
N SER A 195 -7.95 -10.65 -29.59
CA SER A 195 -6.85 -9.67 -29.63
C SER A 195 -5.55 -10.27 -30.18
N ALA A 196 -5.22 -11.51 -29.74
CA ALA A 196 -4.06 -12.23 -30.27
C ALA A 196 -4.24 -12.62 -31.75
N LYS A 197 -5.46 -13.03 -32.16
CA LYS A 197 -5.76 -13.31 -33.57
C LYS A 197 -5.60 -12.06 -34.45
N ASP A 198 -6.10 -10.93 -33.97
CA ASP A 198 -5.96 -9.64 -34.67
C ASP A 198 -4.50 -9.25 -34.80
N GLY A 199 -3.71 -9.39 -33.72
CA GLY A 199 -2.26 -9.16 -33.74
C GLY A 199 -1.55 -10.03 -34.77
N LEU A 200 -1.87 -11.33 -34.86
CA LEU A 200 -1.31 -12.23 -35.87
C LEU A 200 -1.71 -11.86 -37.30
N ASN A 201 -2.94 -11.36 -37.52
CA ASN A 201 -3.39 -10.92 -38.83
C ASN A 201 -2.66 -9.65 -39.29
N LEU A 202 -2.35 -8.73 -38.39
CA LEU A 202 -1.56 -7.51 -38.68
C LEU A 202 -0.08 -7.81 -39.00
N LEU A 203 0.39 -9.01 -38.70
CA LEU A 203 1.78 -9.44 -38.94
C LEU A 203 1.95 -10.21 -40.28
N LYS A 204 0.88 -10.43 -41.03
CA LYS A 204 0.91 -11.05 -42.34
C LYS A 204 1.34 -10.06 -43.40
#